data_c0217fc00b0d9db363be11d2f9b02d17
#
_entry.id   c0217fc00b0d9db363be11d2f9b02d17
#
_cell.length_a   1.000
_cell.length_b   1.000
_cell.length_c   1.000
_cell.angle_alpha   90.00
_cell.angle_beta   90.00
_cell.angle_gamma   90.00
#
_symmetry.space_group_name_H-M   'P 1'
#
loop_
_entity.id
_entity.type
_entity.pdbx_description
1 polymer ?
#
loop_
_entity_poly.entity_id
_entity_poly.type
_entity_poly.pdbx_seq_one_letter_code
_entity_poly.pdbx_strand_id
1 'polypeptide(L)'
;DVQLVESGGGLVQPGGSLRLSCAASGFTFSNYWMYWVRQAPGKGLEWVSTISPRAAVTYYADSVKGRFTISRDNAKNTLYLQMNSLEPDDTALYYCARSLKYWHRPQSSDFASWRRGTQVTVSS
;
A
#
# COMPACT_ATOMS: atom_id res chain seq x y z
N ASP A 1 -14.43 -15.83 1.32
CA ASP A 1 -12.98 -15.58 1.50
C ASP A 1 -12.65 -14.11 1.30
N VAL A 2 -11.97 -13.54 2.24
CA VAL A 2 -11.40 -12.20 2.09
C VAL A 2 -10.16 -12.29 1.22
N GLN A 3 -10.12 -11.49 0.15
CA GLN A 3 -8.94 -11.41 -0.69
C GLN A 3 -8.53 -9.97 -0.90
N LEU A 4 -7.23 -9.74 -0.89
CA LEU A 4 -6.59 -8.48 -1.22
C LEU A 4 -5.44 -8.81 -2.18
N VAL A 5 -5.53 -8.31 -3.41
CA VAL A 5 -4.56 -8.66 -4.46
C VAL A 5 -3.87 -7.39 -4.95
N GLU A 6 -2.60 -7.27 -4.67
CA GLU A 6 -1.77 -6.15 -5.07
C GLU A 6 -1.25 -6.33 -6.49
N SER A 7 -1.10 -5.23 -7.22
CA SER A 7 -0.53 -5.19 -8.56
C SER A 7 0.04 -3.82 -8.89
N GLY A 8 0.75 -3.72 -10.01
CA GLY A 8 1.26 -2.45 -10.53
C GLY A 8 2.72 -2.17 -10.24
N GLY A 9 3.40 -3.07 -9.50
CA GLY A 9 4.82 -2.93 -9.26
C GLY A 9 5.66 -3.12 -10.52
N GLY A 10 6.92 -2.82 -10.42
CA GLY A 10 7.84 -2.95 -11.53
C GLY A 10 9.19 -2.34 -11.23
N LEU A 11 10.03 -2.31 -12.25
CA LEU A 11 11.36 -1.71 -12.20
C LEU A 11 11.29 -0.32 -12.80
N VAL A 12 11.73 0.68 -12.04
CA VAL A 12 11.78 2.08 -12.50
C VAL A 12 13.11 2.70 -12.12
N GLN A 13 13.45 3.78 -12.82
CA GLN A 13 14.63 4.57 -12.49
C GLN A 13 14.30 5.56 -11.36
N PRO A 14 15.33 6.01 -10.61
CA PRO A 14 15.13 7.07 -9.62
C PRO A 14 14.47 8.29 -10.26
N GLY A 15 13.54 8.89 -9.54
CA GLY A 15 12.72 10.00 -10.04
C GLY A 15 11.48 9.57 -10.79
N GLY A 16 11.35 8.29 -11.11
CA GLY A 16 10.20 7.75 -11.83
C GLY A 16 8.95 7.63 -10.98
N SER A 17 7.88 7.13 -11.60
CA SER A 17 6.57 6.99 -10.99
C SER A 17 5.99 5.61 -11.26
N LEU A 18 5.19 5.12 -10.29
CA LEU A 18 4.38 3.91 -10.43
C LEU A 18 3.05 4.14 -9.73
N ARG A 19 2.02 3.43 -10.18
CA ARG A 19 0.73 3.39 -9.49
C ARG A 19 0.43 1.96 -9.10
N LEU A 20 0.30 1.70 -7.79
CA LEU A 20 -0.08 0.40 -7.29
C LEU A 20 -1.59 0.32 -7.13
N SER A 21 -2.14 -0.87 -7.29
CA SER A 21 -3.55 -1.16 -7.09
C SER A 21 -3.70 -2.34 -6.13
N CYS A 22 -4.79 -2.33 -5.37
CA CYS A 22 -5.17 -3.44 -4.50
C CYS A 22 -6.64 -3.73 -4.75
N ALA A 23 -6.92 -4.89 -5.34
CA ALA A 23 -8.28 -5.34 -5.60
C ALA A 23 -8.79 -6.11 -4.39
N ALA A 24 -9.90 -5.66 -3.80
CA ALA A 24 -10.49 -6.26 -2.61
C ALA A 24 -11.74 -7.05 -2.96
N SER A 25 -11.93 -8.18 -2.28
CA SER A 25 -13.14 -8.98 -2.42
C SER A 25 -13.43 -9.75 -1.13
N GLY A 26 -14.68 -10.17 -0.97
CA GLY A 26 -15.10 -10.99 0.17
C GLY A 26 -15.49 -10.22 1.41
N PHE A 27 -15.57 -8.90 1.35
CA PHE A 27 -16.00 -8.06 2.46
C PHE A 27 -16.54 -6.72 1.95
N THR A 28 -17.21 -5.97 2.84
CA THR A 28 -17.75 -4.65 2.48
C THR A 28 -16.62 -3.62 2.54
N PHE A 29 -15.96 -3.43 1.41
CA PHE A 29 -14.77 -2.58 1.28
C PHE A 29 -14.98 -1.18 1.85
N SER A 30 -16.13 -0.58 1.58
CA SER A 30 -16.43 0.80 1.99
C SER A 30 -16.55 0.99 3.51
N ASN A 31 -16.59 -0.09 4.29
CA ASN A 31 -16.65 0.00 5.76
C ASN A 31 -15.26 0.03 6.41
N TYR A 32 -14.20 -0.20 5.64
CA TYR A 32 -12.88 -0.43 6.22
C TYR A 32 -11.92 0.71 5.93
N TRP A 33 -11.12 1.02 6.94
CA TRP A 33 -9.87 1.73 6.75
C TRP A 33 -8.94 0.84 5.97
N MET A 34 -8.25 1.40 4.98
CA MET A 34 -7.29 0.66 4.16
C MET A 34 -5.92 1.29 4.29
N TYR A 35 -4.88 0.46 4.19
CA TYR A 35 -3.54 0.99 4.27
C TYR A 35 -2.56 0.17 3.46
N TRP A 36 -1.44 0.84 3.14
CA TRP A 36 -0.29 0.24 2.49
C TRP A 36 0.84 0.08 3.50
N VAL A 37 1.51 -1.05 3.43
CA VAL A 37 2.76 -1.32 4.13
C VAL A 37 3.77 -1.83 3.14
N ARG A 38 5.06 -1.76 3.49
CA ARG A 38 6.13 -2.26 2.63
C ARG A 38 7.19 -2.96 3.46
N GLN A 39 7.92 -3.84 2.79
CA GLN A 39 9.05 -4.54 3.40
C GLN A 39 10.22 -4.54 2.43
N ALA A 40 11.27 -3.82 2.78
CA ALA A 40 12.52 -3.79 2.03
C ALA A 40 13.36 -5.03 2.37
N PRO A 41 14.27 -5.45 1.48
CA PRO A 41 15.13 -6.60 1.74
C PRO A 41 15.91 -6.46 3.05
N GLY A 42 15.82 -7.46 3.91
CA GLY A 42 16.53 -7.48 5.18
C GLY A 42 16.01 -6.53 6.24
N LYS A 43 14.89 -5.86 6.00
CA LYS A 43 14.30 -4.89 6.93
C LYS A 43 12.93 -5.35 7.42
N GLY A 44 12.46 -4.73 8.48
CA GLY A 44 11.12 -5.00 9.01
C GLY A 44 10.02 -4.37 8.18
N LEU A 45 8.80 -4.72 8.51
CA LEU A 45 7.62 -4.15 7.89
C LEU A 45 7.49 -2.67 8.26
N GLU A 46 7.28 -1.83 7.26
CA GLU A 46 7.12 -0.38 7.43
C GLU A 46 5.73 0.05 6.96
N TRP A 47 5.00 0.75 7.82
CA TRP A 47 3.75 1.38 7.41
C TRP A 47 4.03 2.55 6.46
N VAL A 48 3.22 2.68 5.41
CA VAL A 48 3.38 3.69 4.36
C VAL A 48 2.26 4.74 4.40
N SER A 49 1.01 4.32 4.38
CA SER A 49 -0.11 5.24 4.25
C SER A 49 -1.43 4.59 4.65
N THR A 50 -2.37 5.39 5.11
CA THR A 50 -3.73 4.96 5.51
C THR A 50 -4.77 5.90 4.94
N ILE A 51 -5.95 5.34 4.59
CA ILE A 51 -7.10 6.10 4.11
C ILE A 51 -8.37 5.62 4.81
N SER A 52 -9.21 6.60 5.21
CA SER A 52 -10.48 6.32 5.86
C SER A 52 -11.50 5.73 4.88
N PRO A 53 -12.60 5.12 5.39
CA PRO A 53 -13.61 4.47 4.54
C PRO A 53 -14.14 5.33 3.40
N ARG A 54 -14.38 6.63 3.66
CA ARG A 54 -14.91 7.57 2.67
C ARG A 54 -13.86 8.49 2.06
N ALA A 55 -12.58 8.16 2.28
CA ALA A 55 -11.45 8.92 1.76
C ALA A 55 -11.32 10.35 2.30
N ALA A 56 -12.03 10.69 3.39
CA ALA A 56 -11.98 12.04 3.97
C ALA A 56 -10.68 12.31 4.73
N VAL A 57 -10.01 11.26 5.20
CA VAL A 57 -8.80 11.36 6.02
C VAL A 57 -7.74 10.45 5.44
N THR A 58 -6.54 11.00 5.27
CA THR A 58 -5.37 10.23 4.84
C THR A 58 -4.19 10.53 5.78
N TYR A 59 -3.35 9.51 5.98
CA TYR A 59 -2.12 9.64 6.76
C TYR A 59 -0.96 9.05 5.97
N TYR A 60 0.22 9.60 6.15
CA TYR A 60 1.44 9.17 5.45
C TYR A 60 2.61 9.06 6.40
N ALA A 61 3.47 8.09 6.17
CA ALA A 61 4.78 8.05 6.81
C ALA A 61 5.62 9.26 6.35
N ASP A 62 6.45 9.79 7.25
CA ASP A 62 7.26 10.96 6.92
C ASP A 62 8.15 10.73 5.70
N SER A 63 8.64 9.51 5.52
CA SER A 63 9.53 9.15 4.41
C SER A 63 8.87 9.27 3.03
N VAL A 64 7.53 9.30 2.95
CA VAL A 64 6.81 9.31 1.67
C VAL A 64 5.92 10.55 1.49
N LYS A 65 5.82 11.41 2.49
CA LYS A 65 4.99 12.62 2.40
C LYS A 65 5.43 13.49 1.23
N GLY A 66 4.44 14.00 0.49
CA GLY A 66 4.69 14.84 -0.67
C GLY A 66 5.05 14.08 -1.94
N ARG A 67 5.31 12.78 -1.85
CA ARG A 67 5.66 11.95 -3.01
C ARG A 67 4.60 10.90 -3.33
N PHE A 68 3.98 10.32 -2.31
CA PHE A 68 2.98 9.27 -2.46
C PHE A 68 1.60 9.82 -2.15
N THR A 69 0.58 9.32 -2.87
CA THR A 69 -0.83 9.66 -2.66
C THR A 69 -1.65 8.38 -2.61
N ILE A 70 -2.34 8.17 -1.49
CA ILE A 70 -3.28 7.06 -1.33
C ILE A 70 -4.67 7.52 -1.78
N SER A 71 -5.39 6.65 -2.46
CA SER A 71 -6.77 6.91 -2.87
C SER A 71 -7.54 5.60 -2.95
N ARG A 72 -8.86 5.67 -3.09
CA ARG A 72 -9.71 4.50 -3.21
C ARG A 72 -10.90 4.78 -4.08
N ASP A 73 -11.40 3.72 -4.72
CA ASP A 73 -12.66 3.72 -5.46
C ASP A 73 -13.55 2.66 -4.85
N ASN A 74 -14.50 3.09 -4.00
CA ASN A 74 -15.36 2.15 -3.29
C ASN A 74 -16.33 1.42 -4.21
N ALA A 75 -16.68 2.00 -5.35
CA ALA A 75 -17.54 1.34 -6.33
C ALA A 75 -16.82 0.17 -7.03
N LYS A 76 -15.50 0.27 -7.14
CA LYS A 76 -14.67 -0.77 -7.77
C LYS A 76 -13.96 -1.66 -6.74
N ASN A 77 -14.17 -1.43 -5.43
CA ASN A 77 -13.48 -2.16 -4.37
C ASN A 77 -11.96 -2.15 -4.57
N THR A 78 -11.41 -1.00 -4.91
CA THR A 78 -10.00 -0.89 -5.24
C THR A 78 -9.33 0.22 -4.44
N LEU A 79 -8.14 -0.08 -3.92
CA LEU A 79 -7.25 0.86 -3.25
C LEU A 79 -6.09 1.17 -4.17
N TYR A 80 -5.61 2.41 -4.17
CA TYR A 80 -4.50 2.85 -5.01
C TYR A 80 -3.40 3.50 -4.20
N LEU A 81 -2.19 3.43 -4.71
CA LEU A 81 -1.05 4.20 -4.22
C LEU A 81 -0.31 4.78 -5.43
N GLN A 82 -0.41 6.08 -5.62
CA GLN A 82 0.36 6.79 -6.63
C GLN A 82 1.71 7.15 -6.02
N MET A 83 2.79 6.66 -6.61
CA MET A 83 4.14 6.89 -6.12
C MET A 83 4.91 7.72 -7.14
N ASN A 84 5.30 8.92 -6.74
CA ASN A 84 6.09 9.83 -7.57
C ASN A 84 7.46 10.06 -6.94
N SER A 85 8.38 10.56 -7.73
CA SER A 85 9.74 10.90 -7.28
C SER A 85 10.39 9.72 -6.53
N LEU A 86 10.30 8.54 -7.12
CA LEU A 86 10.76 7.31 -6.48
C LEU A 86 12.27 7.35 -6.24
N GLU A 87 12.67 6.82 -5.09
CA GLU A 87 14.06 6.75 -4.64
C GLU A 87 14.47 5.28 -4.46
N PRO A 88 15.77 4.96 -4.50
CA PRO A 88 16.21 3.58 -4.25
C PRO A 88 15.71 3.00 -2.93
N ASP A 89 15.57 3.82 -1.88
CA ASP A 89 15.03 3.39 -0.59
C ASP A 89 13.56 2.99 -0.63
N ASP A 90 12.84 3.29 -1.71
CA ASP A 90 11.47 2.85 -1.90
C ASP A 90 11.37 1.41 -2.42
N THR A 91 12.49 0.79 -2.76
CA THR A 91 12.54 -0.61 -3.20
C THR A 91 12.06 -1.53 -2.10
N ALA A 92 10.96 -2.26 -2.35
CA ALA A 92 10.35 -3.13 -1.36
C ALA A 92 9.23 -3.95 -1.99
N LEU A 93 8.75 -4.94 -1.25
CA LEU A 93 7.43 -5.54 -1.50
C LEU A 93 6.38 -4.68 -0.83
N TYR A 94 5.33 -4.34 -1.57
CA TYR A 94 4.23 -3.51 -1.08
C TYR A 94 2.98 -4.36 -0.92
N TYR A 95 2.32 -4.19 0.24
CA TYR A 95 1.11 -4.93 0.60
C TYR A 95 0.02 -3.95 1.01
N CYS A 96 -1.23 -4.29 0.70
CA CYS A 96 -2.39 -3.57 1.24
C CYS A 96 -3.02 -4.38 2.37
N ALA A 97 -3.72 -3.69 3.26
CA ALA A 97 -4.40 -4.31 4.39
C ALA A 97 -5.64 -3.51 4.76
N ARG A 98 -6.53 -4.14 5.53
CA ARG A 98 -7.77 -3.54 6.01
C ARG A 98 -7.82 -3.50 7.52
N SER A 99 -8.59 -2.54 8.07
CA SER A 99 -8.90 -2.50 9.50
C SER A 99 -10.24 -1.81 9.71
N LEU A 100 -11.01 -2.25 10.71
CA LEU A 100 -12.21 -1.54 11.14
C LEU A 100 -11.90 -0.35 12.02
N LYS A 101 -10.68 -0.28 12.56
CA LYS A 101 -10.24 0.81 13.42
C LYS A 101 -9.53 1.86 12.56
N TYR A 102 -9.71 3.13 12.94
CA TYR A 102 -9.11 4.21 12.20
C TYR A 102 -7.58 4.16 12.20
N TRP A 103 -6.96 3.58 13.22
CA TRP A 103 -5.53 3.45 13.29
C TRP A 103 -5.18 2.07 13.81
N HIS A 104 -4.53 1.29 12.99
CA HIS A 104 -4.10 -0.04 13.37
C HIS A 104 -2.72 -0.29 12.76
N ARG A 105 -1.75 -0.54 13.63
CA ARG A 105 -0.40 -0.85 13.18
C ARG A 105 -0.35 -2.33 12.78
N PRO A 106 -0.06 -2.63 11.52
CA PRO A 106 -0.03 -4.02 11.09
C PRO A 106 1.12 -4.77 11.76
N GLN A 107 0.87 -6.04 12.04
CA GLN A 107 1.87 -6.97 12.52
C GLN A 107 2.44 -7.73 11.34
N SER A 108 3.73 -8.09 11.38
CA SER A 108 4.32 -8.86 10.29
C SER A 108 3.64 -10.21 10.10
N SER A 109 3.11 -10.81 11.17
CA SER A 109 2.33 -12.05 11.07
C SER A 109 1.05 -11.90 10.24
N ASP A 110 0.54 -10.67 10.07
CA ASP A 110 -0.68 -10.43 9.29
C ASP A 110 -0.40 -10.48 7.78
N PHE A 111 0.84 -10.44 7.36
CA PHE A 111 1.22 -10.27 5.96
C PHE A 111 2.14 -11.35 5.40
N ALA A 112 3.15 -11.73 6.18
CA ALA A 112 4.39 -12.25 5.60
C ALA A 112 4.31 -13.66 5.04
N SER A 113 3.45 -14.53 5.56
CA SER A 113 3.55 -15.95 5.22
C SER A 113 2.64 -16.39 4.08
N TRP A 114 1.65 -15.58 3.71
CA TRP A 114 0.61 -16.00 2.78
C TRP A 114 0.29 -14.98 1.68
N ARG A 115 1.00 -13.85 1.67
CA ARG A 115 0.74 -12.77 0.71
C ARG A 115 1.96 -12.57 -0.17
N ARG A 116 1.70 -12.32 -1.45
CA ARG A 116 2.78 -12.08 -2.41
C ARG A 116 3.23 -10.63 -2.43
N GLY A 117 2.29 -9.70 -2.24
CA GLY A 117 2.58 -8.30 -2.45
C GLY A 117 2.89 -7.97 -3.91
N THR A 118 3.32 -6.76 -4.15
CA THR A 118 3.81 -6.34 -5.48
C THR A 118 5.19 -5.72 -5.31
N GLN A 119 6.14 -6.18 -6.12
CA GLN A 119 7.53 -5.74 -6.01
C GLN A 119 7.75 -4.43 -6.72
N VAL A 120 8.31 -3.47 -6.01
CA VAL A 120 8.80 -2.20 -6.58
C VAL A 120 10.30 -2.18 -6.44
N THR A 121 11.01 -1.98 -7.55
CA THR A 121 12.46 -1.87 -7.58
C THR A 121 12.85 -0.56 -8.25
N VAL A 122 13.59 0.27 -7.53
CA VAL A 122 14.04 1.58 -8.00
C VAL A 122 15.55 1.53 -8.14
N SER A 123 16.03 1.54 -9.37
CA SER A 123 17.46 1.36 -9.66
C SER A 123 17.84 2.05 -10.97
N SER A 124 19.02 2.64 -11.02
CA SER A 124 19.55 3.25 -12.23
C SER A 124 20.16 2.26 -13.21
#